data_a3310d7cdf38bf291e0d22e353f0782a
#
_entry.id   a3310d7cdf38bf291e0d22e353f0782a
#
_cell.length_a   1.000
_cell.length_b   1.000
_cell.length_c   1.000
_cell.angle_alpha   90.00
_cell.angle_beta   90.00
_cell.angle_gamma   90.00
#
_symmetry.space_group_name_H-M   'P 1'
#
loop_
_entity.id
_entity.type
_entity.pdbx_description
1 polymer ?
#
loop_
_entity_poly.entity_id
_entity_poly.type
_entity_poly.pdbx_seq_one_letter_code
_entity_poly.pdbx_strand_id
1 'polypeptide(L)'
;MYLYTVATLVGIYCILTLGLNTITGIAGQISLGHAAFLGIGAYTAAILTVNYGWDFWPALVAACLTAGVAGALVGAAAIRVREDFLAITTMGINFVVVGVFLYFPFFGGSFGIGGIPAPRWFGGPLAKPGFLVLTLAGV
;
A
#
# COMPACT_ATOMS: atom_id res chain seq x y z
N MET A 1 -19.34 -2.69 15.50
CA MET A 1 -18.71 -3.25 14.29
C MET A 1 -18.34 -2.16 13.27
N TYR A 2 -19.28 -1.30 12.91
CA TYR A 2 -19.04 -0.21 11.95
C TYR A 2 -17.96 0.78 12.41
N LEU A 3 -17.97 1.19 13.67
CA LEU A 3 -16.99 2.11 14.27
C LEU A 3 -15.55 1.60 14.16
N TYR A 4 -15.29 0.33 14.40
CA TYR A 4 -13.94 -0.24 14.28
C TYR A 4 -13.43 -0.22 12.85
N THR A 5 -14.29 -0.48 11.88
CA THR A 5 -13.92 -0.43 10.47
C THR A 5 -13.58 1.00 10.05
N VAL A 6 -14.40 1.97 10.44
CA VAL A 6 -14.15 3.39 10.13
C VAL A 6 -12.87 3.88 10.80
N ALA A 7 -12.66 3.54 12.09
CA ALA A 7 -11.45 3.94 12.82
C ALA A 7 -10.18 3.33 12.19
N THR A 8 -10.23 2.07 11.73
CA THR A 8 -9.12 1.43 11.03
C THR A 8 -8.81 2.12 9.70
N LEU A 9 -9.84 2.46 8.93
CA LEU A 9 -9.68 3.22 7.69
C LEU A 9 -9.06 4.59 7.95
N VAL A 10 -9.52 5.30 8.96
CA VAL A 10 -8.95 6.59 9.37
C VAL A 10 -7.47 6.43 9.72
N GLY A 11 -7.10 5.41 10.49
CA GLY A 11 -5.71 5.11 10.84
C GLY A 11 -4.84 4.86 9.60
N ILE A 12 -5.32 4.06 8.65
CA ILE A 12 -4.61 3.80 7.38
C ILE A 12 -4.41 5.10 6.59
N TYR A 13 -5.44 5.92 6.45
CA TYR A 13 -5.33 7.20 5.75
C TYR A 13 -4.41 8.20 6.48
N CYS A 14 -4.36 8.17 7.81
CA CYS A 14 -3.39 8.96 8.58
C CYS A 14 -1.95 8.56 8.25
N ILE A 15 -1.64 7.26 8.20
CA ILE A 15 -0.31 6.76 7.84
C ILE A 15 0.05 7.20 6.40
N LEU A 16 -0.89 7.08 5.47
CA LEU A 16 -0.70 7.53 4.08
C LEU A 16 -0.42 9.01 4.00
N THR A 17 -1.19 9.81 4.73
CA THR A 17 -1.03 11.27 4.76
C THR A 17 0.32 11.69 5.35
N LEU A 18 0.77 11.02 6.42
CA LEU A 18 2.08 11.27 6.99
C LEU A 18 3.21 10.90 6.02
N GLY A 19 3.08 9.77 5.31
CA GLY A 19 4.02 9.36 4.27
C GLY A 19 4.08 10.38 3.13
N LEU A 20 2.94 10.84 2.66
CA LEU A 20 2.86 11.86 1.61
C LEU A 20 3.41 13.21 2.09
N ASN A 21 3.10 13.61 3.33
CA ASN A 21 3.64 14.84 3.92
C ASN A 21 5.17 14.81 4.04
N THR A 22 5.75 13.65 4.33
CA THR A 22 7.21 13.47 4.33
C THR A 22 7.80 13.75 2.95
N ILE A 23 7.21 13.24 1.90
CA ILE A 23 7.66 13.47 0.51
C ILE A 23 7.46 14.93 0.12
N THR A 24 6.28 15.49 0.34
CA THR A 24 5.93 16.86 -0.08
C THR A 24 6.61 17.92 0.79
N GLY A 25 6.64 17.70 2.11
CA GLY A 25 7.18 18.67 3.08
C GLY A 25 8.70 18.70 3.13
N ILE A 26 9.37 17.56 3.09
CA ILE A 26 10.83 17.46 3.24
C ILE A 26 11.53 17.49 1.87
N ALA A 27 11.04 16.72 0.91
CA ALA A 27 11.62 16.67 -0.43
C ALA A 27 11.14 17.81 -1.34
N GLY A 28 10.08 18.53 -0.97
CA GLY A 28 9.52 19.64 -1.74
C GLY A 28 8.90 19.21 -3.08
N GLN A 29 8.65 17.93 -3.27
CA GLN A 29 8.15 17.36 -4.52
C GLN A 29 6.69 16.94 -4.40
N ILE A 30 5.87 17.31 -5.38
CA ILE A 30 4.48 16.89 -5.47
C ILE A 30 4.43 15.52 -6.15
N SER A 31 4.00 14.50 -5.41
CA SER A 31 3.83 13.15 -5.96
C SER A 31 2.36 12.73 -5.94
N LEU A 32 1.80 12.47 -7.11
CA LEU A 32 0.44 11.94 -7.27
C LEU A 32 0.41 10.40 -7.41
N GLY A 33 1.58 9.77 -7.35
CA GLY A 33 1.73 8.31 -7.47
C GLY A 33 1.66 7.54 -6.15
N HIS A 34 1.43 8.20 -5.02
CA HIS A 34 1.49 7.55 -3.70
C HIS A 34 0.48 6.40 -3.56
N ALA A 35 -0.70 6.53 -4.18
CA ALA A 35 -1.71 5.49 -4.21
C ALA A 35 -1.25 4.22 -4.96
N ALA A 36 -0.40 4.35 -6.00
CA ALA A 36 0.15 3.21 -6.71
C ALA A 36 1.04 2.34 -5.81
N PHE A 37 1.88 2.97 -4.98
CA PHE A 37 2.76 2.24 -4.05
C PHE A 37 1.96 1.53 -2.95
N LEU A 38 0.89 2.16 -2.47
CA LEU A 38 -0.06 1.50 -1.57
C LEU A 38 -0.68 0.27 -2.23
N GLY A 39 -1.11 0.41 -3.50
CA GLY A 39 -1.67 -0.70 -4.28
C GLY A 39 -0.67 -1.84 -4.45
N ILE A 40 0.57 -1.57 -4.83
CA ILE A 40 1.63 -2.57 -4.98
C ILE A 40 1.84 -3.34 -3.66
N GLY A 41 1.97 -2.63 -2.56
CA GLY A 41 2.13 -3.25 -1.24
C GLY A 41 0.92 -4.11 -0.84
N ALA A 42 -0.29 -3.59 -1.01
CA ALA A 42 -1.52 -4.28 -0.68
C ALA A 42 -1.72 -5.56 -1.50
N TYR A 43 -1.51 -5.50 -2.82
CA TYR A 43 -1.62 -6.66 -3.69
C TYR A 43 -0.54 -7.70 -3.41
N THR A 44 0.69 -7.28 -3.13
CA THR A 44 1.77 -8.21 -2.73
C THR A 44 1.40 -8.95 -1.45
N ALA A 45 0.94 -8.25 -0.42
CA ALA A 45 0.50 -8.88 0.82
C ALA A 45 -0.69 -9.83 0.58
N ALA A 46 -1.67 -9.42 -0.22
CA ALA A 46 -2.83 -10.23 -0.55
C ALA A 46 -2.45 -11.52 -1.30
N ILE A 47 -1.59 -11.43 -2.30
CA ILE A 47 -1.13 -12.59 -3.09
C ILE A 47 -0.35 -13.56 -2.20
N LEU A 48 0.56 -13.09 -1.37
CA LEU A 48 1.36 -13.93 -0.50
C LEU A 48 0.49 -14.65 0.55
N THR A 49 -0.50 -13.98 1.10
CA THR A 49 -1.39 -14.58 2.10
C THR A 49 -2.41 -15.54 1.49
N VAL A 50 -2.98 -15.22 0.33
CA VAL A 50 -4.05 -16.01 -0.30
C VAL A 50 -3.47 -17.17 -1.12
N ASN A 51 -2.49 -16.89 -2.00
CA ASN A 51 -1.99 -17.88 -2.94
C ASN A 51 -0.89 -18.78 -2.34
N TYR A 52 -0.05 -18.22 -1.47
CA TYR A 52 1.08 -18.95 -0.87
C TYR A 52 0.83 -19.34 0.59
N GLY A 53 -0.28 -18.92 1.20
CA GLY A 53 -0.63 -19.28 2.57
C GLY A 53 0.34 -18.74 3.62
N TRP A 54 1.05 -17.66 3.31
CA TRP A 54 1.98 -17.05 4.26
C TRP A 54 1.22 -16.38 5.42
N ASP A 55 1.84 -16.40 6.58
CA ASP A 55 1.34 -15.61 7.71
C ASP A 55 1.39 -14.11 7.40
N PHE A 56 0.54 -13.35 8.08
CA PHE A 56 0.42 -11.90 7.86
C PHE A 56 1.76 -11.16 8.03
N TRP A 57 2.57 -11.52 9.02
CA TRP A 57 3.82 -10.82 9.35
C TRP A 57 4.87 -10.88 8.26
N PRO A 58 5.26 -12.06 7.74
CA PRO A 58 6.21 -12.12 6.64
C PRO A 58 5.65 -11.52 5.34
N ALA A 59 4.35 -11.63 5.11
CA ALA A 59 3.70 -10.99 3.96
C ALA A 59 3.76 -9.45 4.05
N LEU A 60 3.61 -8.89 5.25
CA LEU A 60 3.75 -7.46 5.48
C LEU A 60 5.17 -6.96 5.17
N VAL A 61 6.19 -7.68 5.64
CA VAL A 61 7.59 -7.34 5.35
C VAL A 61 7.87 -7.40 3.85
N ALA A 62 7.40 -8.44 3.18
CA ALA A 62 7.54 -8.58 1.73
C ALA A 62 6.82 -7.46 0.97
N ALA A 63 5.62 -7.06 1.42
CA ALA A 63 4.88 -5.95 0.85
C ALA A 63 5.63 -4.61 1.00
N CYS A 64 6.22 -4.37 2.16
CA CYS A 64 7.06 -3.19 2.40
C CYS A 64 8.29 -3.17 1.50
N LEU A 65 8.95 -4.31 1.31
CA LEU A 65 10.12 -4.43 0.44
C LEU A 65 9.75 -4.18 -1.03
N THR A 66 8.68 -4.80 -1.52
CA THR A 66 8.24 -4.61 -2.92
C THR A 66 7.79 -3.18 -3.21
N ALA A 67 7.02 -2.58 -2.30
CA ALA A 67 6.62 -1.18 -2.42
C ALA A 67 7.83 -0.25 -2.32
N GLY A 68 8.79 -0.55 -1.44
CA GLY A 68 10.04 0.20 -1.30
C GLY A 68 10.92 0.13 -2.55
N VAL A 69 11.08 -1.05 -3.15
CA VAL A 69 11.82 -1.22 -4.41
C VAL A 69 11.13 -0.46 -5.55
N ALA A 70 9.81 -0.59 -5.68
CA ALA A 70 9.05 0.16 -6.68
C ALA A 70 9.19 1.68 -6.48
N GLY A 71 9.11 2.14 -5.23
CA GLY A 71 9.33 3.55 -4.87
C GLY A 71 10.75 4.02 -5.19
N ALA A 72 11.76 3.21 -4.94
CA ALA A 72 13.15 3.53 -5.25
C ALA A 72 13.39 3.64 -6.77
N LEU A 73 12.81 2.74 -7.57
CA LEU A 73 12.90 2.78 -9.03
C LEU A 73 12.25 4.05 -9.60
N VAL A 74 11.05 4.35 -9.14
CA VAL A 74 10.31 5.56 -9.56
C VAL A 74 11.03 6.81 -9.06
N GLY A 75 11.53 6.82 -7.82
CA GLY A 75 12.31 7.91 -7.26
C GLY A 75 13.59 8.18 -8.02
N ALA A 76 14.34 7.15 -8.40
CA ALA A 76 15.54 7.28 -9.23
C ALA A 76 15.24 7.86 -10.63
N ALA A 77 14.11 7.48 -11.22
CA ALA A 77 13.64 8.10 -12.47
C ALA A 77 13.18 9.55 -12.27
N ALA A 78 12.53 9.82 -11.15
CA ALA A 78 11.99 11.13 -10.80
C ALA A 78 13.07 12.21 -10.61
N ILE A 79 14.24 11.85 -10.11
CA ILE A 79 15.38 12.79 -9.93
C ILE A 79 15.80 13.41 -11.27
N ARG A 80 15.54 12.74 -12.39
CA ARG A 80 15.87 13.21 -13.74
C ARG A 80 14.83 14.13 -14.35
N VAL A 81 13.67 14.25 -13.72
CA VAL A 81 12.52 15.01 -14.23
C VAL A 81 12.39 16.32 -13.44
N ARG A 82 12.09 17.41 -14.13
CA ARG A 82 11.80 18.71 -13.48
C ARG A 82 10.58 18.59 -12.58
N GLU A 83 10.57 19.34 -11.49
CA GLU A 83 9.49 19.32 -10.48
C GLU A 83 8.09 19.48 -11.08
N ASP A 84 7.93 20.36 -12.07
CA ASP A 84 6.66 20.61 -12.75
C ASP A 84 6.12 19.37 -13.50
N PHE A 85 7.02 18.54 -14.04
CA PHE A 85 6.67 17.33 -14.79
C PHE A 85 6.55 16.09 -13.89
N LEU A 86 7.08 16.14 -12.67
CA LEU A 86 7.05 15.04 -11.74
C LEU A 86 5.62 14.65 -11.37
N ALA A 87 4.73 15.62 -11.13
CA ALA A 87 3.33 15.37 -10.80
C ALA A 87 2.60 14.63 -11.93
N ILE A 88 2.83 15.03 -13.18
CA ILE A 88 2.23 14.39 -14.35
C ILE A 88 2.80 12.99 -14.55
N THR A 89 4.11 12.82 -14.39
CA THR A 89 4.78 11.52 -14.51
C THR A 89 4.30 10.53 -13.46
N THR A 90 4.20 10.94 -12.20
CA THR A 90 3.71 10.09 -11.11
C THR A 90 2.24 9.74 -11.27
N MET A 91 1.42 10.66 -11.80
CA MET A 91 0.03 10.37 -12.15
C MET A 91 -0.06 9.33 -13.27
N GLY A 92 0.77 9.45 -14.30
CA GLY A 92 0.87 8.46 -15.38
C GLY A 92 1.26 7.07 -14.87
N ILE A 93 2.23 6.98 -13.98
CA ILE A 93 2.65 5.73 -13.33
C ILE A 93 1.49 5.13 -12.52
N ASN A 94 0.72 5.96 -11.81
CA ASN A 94 -0.44 5.50 -11.07
C ASN A 94 -1.47 4.83 -12.00
N PHE A 95 -1.78 5.43 -13.14
CA PHE A 95 -2.69 4.83 -14.13
C PHE A 95 -2.14 3.53 -14.72
N VAL A 96 -0.85 3.45 -15.00
CA VAL A 96 -0.21 2.23 -15.50
C VAL A 96 -0.32 1.11 -14.47
N VAL A 97 -0.02 1.38 -13.21
CA VAL A 97 -0.12 0.39 -12.11
C VAL A 97 -1.55 -0.10 -11.94
N VAL A 98 -2.52 0.80 -11.93
CA VAL A 98 -3.95 0.44 -11.87
C VAL A 98 -4.35 -0.40 -13.08
N GLY A 99 -3.92 -0.03 -14.27
CA GLY A 99 -4.16 -0.78 -15.50
C GLY A 99 -3.59 -2.20 -15.42
N VAL A 100 -2.38 -2.36 -14.93
CA VAL A 100 -1.74 -3.67 -14.73
C VAL A 100 -2.57 -4.52 -13.77
N PHE A 101 -3.02 -3.97 -12.64
CA PHE A 101 -3.84 -4.72 -11.67
C PHE A 101 -5.19 -5.15 -12.24
N LEU A 102 -5.82 -4.33 -13.09
CA LEU A 102 -7.10 -4.65 -13.71
C LEU A 102 -6.99 -5.68 -14.85
N TYR A 103 -5.91 -5.61 -15.62
CA TYR A 103 -5.74 -6.44 -16.81
C TYR A 103 -5.21 -7.84 -16.54
N PHE A 104 -4.33 -7.98 -15.53
CA PHE A 104 -3.74 -9.28 -15.21
C PHE A 104 -4.67 -10.09 -14.31
N PRO A 105 -5.13 -11.27 -14.75
CA PRO A 105 -6.00 -12.15 -13.94
C PRO A 105 -5.31 -12.65 -12.67
N PHE A 106 -3.98 -12.63 -12.61
CA PHE A 106 -3.19 -12.99 -11.43
C PHE A 106 -3.49 -12.07 -10.22
N PHE A 107 -3.84 -10.81 -10.47
CA PHE A 107 -4.23 -9.85 -9.43
C PHE A 107 -5.73 -9.85 -9.13
N GLY A 108 -6.49 -10.81 -9.66
CA GLY A 108 -7.92 -10.90 -9.47
C GLY A 108 -8.75 -10.00 -10.40
N GLY A 109 -8.12 -9.23 -11.28
CA GLY A 109 -8.78 -8.35 -12.23
C GLY A 109 -9.69 -7.33 -11.56
N SER A 110 -10.84 -7.05 -12.17
CA SER A 110 -11.82 -6.07 -11.67
C SER A 110 -12.50 -6.48 -10.35
N PHE A 111 -12.44 -7.75 -9.96
CA PHE A 111 -13.03 -8.26 -8.73
C PHE A 111 -12.09 -8.17 -7.54
N GLY A 112 -10.81 -7.94 -7.76
CA GLY A 112 -9.79 -7.91 -6.72
C GLY A 112 -9.50 -9.29 -6.10
N ILE A 113 -8.73 -9.32 -5.04
CA ILE A 113 -8.39 -10.53 -4.29
C ILE A 113 -9.26 -10.58 -3.03
N GLY A 114 -10.17 -11.56 -2.97
CA GLY A 114 -10.98 -11.82 -1.80
C GLY A 114 -10.41 -12.93 -0.92
N GLY A 115 -10.97 -13.09 0.30
CA GLY A 115 -10.60 -14.19 1.20
C GLY A 115 -9.26 -14.00 1.90
N ILE A 116 -8.79 -12.75 2.06
CA ILE A 116 -7.56 -12.45 2.79
C ILE A 116 -7.74 -12.84 4.26
N PRO A 117 -6.91 -13.74 4.81
CA PRO A 117 -7.02 -14.17 6.20
C PRO A 117 -6.70 -13.01 7.15
N ALA A 118 -7.41 -12.93 8.26
CA ALA A 118 -7.13 -11.96 9.31
C ALA A 118 -5.71 -12.21 9.90
N PRO A 119 -4.97 -11.15 10.26
CA PRO A 119 -3.66 -11.31 10.87
C PRO A 119 -3.77 -12.09 12.17
N ARG A 120 -2.83 -12.99 12.41
CA ARG A 120 -2.73 -13.81 13.62
C ARG A 120 -1.65 -13.24 14.53
N TRP A 121 -2.00 -13.06 15.78
CA TRP A 121 -1.04 -12.70 16.82
C TRP A 121 -0.94 -13.87 17.81
N PHE A 122 0.24 -14.47 17.95
CA PHE A 122 0.52 -15.57 18.90
C PHE A 122 -0.53 -16.70 18.91
N GLY A 123 -0.98 -17.16 17.74
CA GLY A 123 -1.85 -18.33 17.61
C GLY A 123 -3.34 -18.06 17.59
N GLY A 124 -3.79 -16.79 17.63
CA GLY A 124 -5.19 -16.40 17.50
C GLY A 124 -5.44 -15.38 16.40
N PRO A 125 -6.63 -15.32 15.79
CA PRO A 125 -6.99 -14.27 14.85
C PRO A 125 -7.02 -12.93 15.60
N LEU A 126 -6.34 -11.92 15.05
CA LEU A 126 -6.45 -10.56 15.57
C LEU A 126 -7.91 -10.09 15.44
N ALA A 127 -8.55 -9.84 16.58
CA ALA A 127 -9.87 -9.23 16.60
C ALA A 127 -9.80 -7.80 16.02
N LYS A 128 -10.92 -7.30 15.54
CA LYS A 128 -11.02 -5.94 14.97
C LYS A 128 -10.34 -4.84 15.81
N PRO A 129 -10.44 -4.82 17.16
CA PRO A 129 -9.74 -3.84 18.00
C PRO A 129 -8.21 -3.97 17.92
N GLY A 130 -7.66 -5.17 17.75
CA GLY A 130 -6.22 -5.37 17.59
C GLY A 130 -5.68 -4.77 16.30
N PHE A 131 -6.45 -4.80 15.23
CA PHE A 131 -6.12 -4.17 13.95
C PHE A 131 -6.05 -2.64 14.09
N LEU A 132 -6.96 -2.08 14.86
CA LEU A 132 -7.01 -0.65 15.14
C LEU A 132 -5.78 -0.21 15.95
N VAL A 133 -5.39 -0.99 16.95
CA VAL A 133 -4.17 -0.71 17.73
C VAL A 133 -2.93 -0.77 16.85
N LEU A 134 -2.85 -1.71 15.92
CA LEU A 134 -1.73 -1.86 15.02
C LEU A 134 -1.61 -0.68 14.05
N THR A 135 -2.73 -0.18 13.53
CA THR A 135 -2.74 1.01 12.67
C THR A 135 -2.40 2.27 13.43
N LEU A 136 -2.88 2.42 14.67
CA LEU A 136 -2.55 3.56 15.52
C LEU A 136 -1.09 3.54 15.98
N ALA A 137 -0.50 2.36 16.21
CA ALA A 137 0.92 2.24 16.53
C ALA A 137 1.82 2.61 15.36
N GLY A 138 1.33 2.53 14.10
CA GLY A 138 2.04 2.93 12.90
C GLY A 138 1.99 4.44 12.60
N VAL A 139 1.13 5.18 13.29
CA VAL A 139 0.99 6.64 13.14
C VAL A 139 1.98 7.35 14.04
#